data_a69881a9dbcd76ddd3156308a4a4d251
#
_entry.id   a69881a9dbcd76ddd3156308a4a4d251
#
_cell.length_a   1.000
_cell.length_b   1.000
_cell.length_c   1.000
_cell.angle_alpha   90.00
_cell.angle_beta   90.00
_cell.angle_gamma   90.00
#
_symmetry.space_group_name_H-M   'P 1'
#
loop_
_entity.id
_entity.type
_entity.pdbx_description
1 polymer ?
#
loop_
_entity_poly.entity_id
_entity_poly.type
_entity_poly.pdbx_seq_one_letter_code
_entity_poly.pdbx_strand_id
1 'polypeptide(L)' 'MSVAQEVKEIIVEQLGVDPAQVTDEASFVDDLGADSLDTVELIMALEEKFGLEIKDEEAEKITTVGQTIKYIEEKTKEEK' A
#
# COMPACT_ATOMS: atom_id res chain seq x y z
N MET A 1 -11.35 10.51 -6.84
CA MET A 1 -9.93 10.20 -6.61
C MET A 1 -9.64 8.80 -7.13
N SER A 2 -8.42 8.60 -7.59
CA SER A 2 -8.03 7.29 -8.11
C SER A 2 -7.56 6.38 -6.98
N VAL A 3 -7.57 5.08 -7.24
CA VAL A 3 -7.04 4.11 -6.28
C VAL A 3 -5.57 4.42 -5.98
N ALA A 4 -4.81 4.75 -7.02
CA ALA A 4 -3.39 5.07 -6.85
C ALA A 4 -3.19 6.23 -5.87
N GLN A 5 -3.99 7.26 -6.02
CA GLN A 5 -3.89 8.44 -5.17
C GLN A 5 -4.28 8.11 -3.73
N GLU A 6 -5.33 7.33 -3.53
CA GLU A 6 -5.75 6.95 -2.19
C GLU A 6 -4.71 6.07 -1.51
N VAL A 7 -4.11 5.14 -2.26
CA VAL A 7 -3.06 4.30 -1.70
C VAL A 7 -1.86 5.15 -1.26
N LYS A 8 -1.47 6.10 -2.09
CA LYS A 8 -0.33 6.95 -1.76
C LYS A 8 -0.59 7.80 -0.52
N GLU A 9 -1.83 8.28 -0.37
CA GLU A 9 -2.19 9.07 0.82
C GLU A 9 -2.11 8.24 2.09
N ILE A 10 -2.55 6.99 2.01
CA ILE A 10 -2.48 6.09 3.16
C ILE A 10 -1.03 5.83 3.54
N ILE A 11 -0.17 5.62 2.54
CA ILE A 11 1.24 5.38 2.78
C ILE A 11 1.88 6.57 3.49
N VAL A 12 1.58 7.78 3.02
CA VAL A 12 2.11 8.99 3.64
C VAL A 12 1.69 9.07 5.10
N GLU A 13 0.44 8.78 5.41
CA GLU A 13 -0.06 8.85 6.77
C GLU A 13 0.54 7.76 7.66
N GLN A 14 0.62 6.55 7.16
CA GLN A 14 1.10 5.43 7.98
C GLN A 14 2.60 5.46 8.21
N LEU A 15 3.36 5.85 7.20
CA LEU A 15 4.82 5.84 7.31
C LEU A 15 5.41 7.20 7.65
N GLY A 16 4.61 8.26 7.60
CA GLY A 16 5.09 9.60 7.93
C GLY A 16 6.14 10.10 6.95
N VAL A 17 6.00 9.75 5.67
CA VAL A 17 6.95 10.15 4.64
C VAL A 17 6.35 11.26 3.77
N ASP A 18 7.22 11.93 3.04
CA ASP A 18 6.83 13.00 2.12
C ASP A 18 6.14 12.39 0.90
N PRO A 19 5.02 12.99 0.44
CA PRO A 19 4.36 12.48 -0.77
C PRO A 19 5.28 12.37 -1.98
N ALA A 20 6.29 13.25 -2.07
CA ALA A 20 7.24 13.21 -3.18
C ALA A 20 8.08 11.95 -3.16
N GLN A 21 8.21 11.29 -2.00
CA GLN A 21 8.98 10.06 -1.88
C GLN A 21 8.17 8.82 -2.27
N VAL A 22 6.86 8.96 -2.35
CA VAL A 22 5.97 7.82 -2.63
C VAL A 22 5.78 7.67 -4.12
N THR A 23 6.80 7.14 -4.78
CA THR A 23 6.75 6.85 -6.21
C THR A 23 6.41 5.38 -6.42
N ASP A 24 6.02 5.04 -7.65
CA ASP A 24 5.62 3.66 -7.94
C ASP A 24 6.76 2.67 -7.68
N GLU A 25 7.99 3.09 -7.90
CA GLU A 25 9.15 2.23 -7.73
C GLU A 25 9.67 2.18 -6.29
N ALA A 26 9.16 3.03 -5.42
CA ALA A 26 9.64 3.09 -4.04
C ALA A 26 9.33 1.80 -3.29
N SER A 27 10.35 1.24 -2.63
CA SER A 27 10.20 0.08 -1.78
C SER A 27 9.85 0.55 -0.38
N PHE A 28 8.90 -0.09 0.26
CA PHE A 28 8.49 0.31 1.61
C PHE A 28 9.64 0.24 2.59
N VAL A 29 10.42 -0.83 2.52
CA VAL A 29 11.52 -1.04 3.45
C VAL A 29 12.76 -0.25 3.03
N ASP A 30 13.16 -0.37 1.77
CA ASP A 30 14.42 0.19 1.32
C ASP A 30 14.37 1.70 1.10
N ASP A 31 13.26 2.18 0.56
CA ASP A 31 13.16 3.59 0.18
C ASP A 31 12.39 4.43 1.18
N LEU A 32 11.39 3.84 1.82
CA LEU A 32 10.52 4.57 2.74
C LEU A 32 10.82 4.25 4.21
N GLY A 33 11.76 3.35 4.46
CA GLY A 33 12.22 3.06 5.81
C GLY A 33 11.22 2.36 6.71
N ALA A 34 10.28 1.64 6.13
CA ALA A 34 9.28 0.92 6.92
C ALA A 34 9.87 -0.34 7.54
N ASP A 35 9.57 -0.59 8.81
CA ASP A 35 9.95 -1.86 9.42
C ASP A 35 8.75 -2.81 9.33
N SER A 36 8.87 -4.00 9.90
CA SER A 36 7.83 -5.01 9.77
C SER A 36 6.52 -4.58 10.42
N LEU A 37 6.59 -3.85 11.52
CA LEU A 37 5.39 -3.36 12.19
C LEU A 37 4.69 -2.30 11.33
N ASP A 38 5.48 -1.39 10.75
CA ASP A 38 4.94 -0.36 9.86
C ASP A 38 4.23 -1.00 8.67
N THR A 39 4.83 -2.04 8.11
CA THR A 39 4.25 -2.73 6.96
C THR A 39 2.92 -3.38 7.32
N VAL A 40 2.85 -4.02 8.49
CA VAL A 40 1.63 -4.65 8.96
C VAL A 40 0.52 -3.61 9.14
N GLU A 41 0.85 -2.49 9.76
CA GLU A 41 -0.13 -1.42 9.98
C GLU A 41 -0.61 -0.83 8.66
N LEU A 42 0.29 -0.69 7.70
CA LEU A 42 -0.07 -0.19 6.38
C LEU A 42 -1.05 -1.14 5.69
N ILE A 43 -0.78 -2.44 5.75
CA ILE A 43 -1.66 -3.43 5.15
C ILE A 43 -3.04 -3.37 5.78
N MET A 44 -3.10 -3.25 7.11
CA MET A 44 -4.38 -3.17 7.80
C MET A 44 -5.16 -1.92 7.40
N ALA A 45 -4.46 -0.80 7.25
CA ALA A 45 -5.12 0.45 6.83
C ALA A 45 -5.68 0.31 5.42
N LEU A 46 -4.95 -0.36 4.53
CA LEU A 46 -5.44 -0.61 3.18
C LEU A 46 -6.66 -1.50 3.17
N GLU A 47 -6.66 -2.53 4.01
CA GLU A 47 -7.80 -3.42 4.12
C GLU A 47 -9.06 -2.68 4.56
N GLU A 48 -8.91 -1.80 5.54
CA GLU A 48 -10.04 -1.03 6.03
C GLU A 48 -10.53 -0.01 5.01
N LYS A 49 -9.60 0.65 4.34
CA LYS A 49 -9.96 1.69 3.39
C LYS A 49 -10.71 1.15 2.20
N PHE A 50 -10.28 0.01 1.69
CA PHE A 50 -10.85 -0.53 0.47
C PHE A 50 -11.81 -1.70 0.71
N GLY A 51 -12.01 -2.08 1.97
CA GLY A 51 -12.96 -3.13 2.33
C GLY A 51 -12.60 -4.48 1.77
N LEU A 52 -11.32 -4.82 1.79
CA LEU A 52 -10.87 -6.12 1.29
C LEU A 52 -9.90 -6.77 2.27
N GLU A 53 -9.58 -8.02 2.01
CA GLU A 53 -8.67 -8.78 2.86
C GLU A 53 -7.40 -9.09 2.09
N ILE A 54 -6.26 -8.78 2.69
CA ILE A 54 -4.95 -9.07 2.10
C ILE A 54 -4.29 -10.13 2.97
N LYS A 55 -4.14 -11.33 2.42
CA LYS A 55 -3.52 -12.43 3.16
C LYS A 55 -2.02 -12.23 3.28
N ASP A 56 -1.44 -12.85 4.30
CA ASP A 56 0.00 -12.70 4.55
C ASP A 56 0.84 -13.07 3.32
N GLU A 57 0.44 -14.13 2.62
CA GLU A 57 1.15 -14.55 1.43
C GLU A 57 1.15 -13.47 0.35
N GLU A 58 0.03 -12.78 0.21
CA GLU A 58 -0.09 -11.72 -0.78
C GLU A 58 0.62 -10.45 -0.32
N ALA A 59 0.58 -10.19 0.97
CA ALA A 59 1.27 -9.03 1.53
C ALA A 59 2.77 -9.11 1.28
N GLU A 60 3.33 -10.31 1.30
CA GLU A 60 4.75 -10.51 1.05
C GLU A 60 5.15 -10.15 -0.38
N LYS A 61 4.20 -10.19 -1.30
CA LYS A 61 4.47 -9.90 -2.71
C LYS A 61 4.37 -8.41 -3.02
N ILE A 62 3.74 -7.63 -2.17
CA ILE A 62 3.59 -6.20 -2.42
C ILE A 62 4.65 -5.44 -1.62
N THR A 63 5.82 -5.32 -2.22
CA THR A 63 6.97 -4.70 -1.58
C THR A 63 7.19 -3.26 -2.05
N THR A 64 6.58 -2.87 -3.16
CA THR A 64 6.70 -1.50 -3.67
C THR A 64 5.33 -0.84 -3.76
N VAL A 65 5.35 0.50 -3.87
CA VAL A 65 4.12 1.28 -4.00
C VAL A 65 3.32 0.85 -5.23
N GLY A 66 4.01 0.69 -6.36
CA GLY A 66 3.34 0.30 -7.61
C GLY A 66 2.69 -1.07 -7.53
N GLN A 67 3.35 -2.02 -6.90
CA GLN A 67 2.78 -3.35 -6.72
C GLN A 67 1.53 -3.30 -5.85
N THR A 68 1.56 -2.48 -4.82
CA THR A 68 0.42 -2.30 -3.93
C THR A 68 -0.77 -1.70 -4.69
N ILE A 69 -0.51 -0.66 -5.47
CA ILE A 69 -1.56 -0.01 -6.25
C ILE A 69 -2.20 -1.01 -7.21
N LYS A 70 -1.37 -1.75 -7.91
CA LYS A 70 -1.87 -2.72 -8.89
C LYS A 70 -2.71 -3.80 -8.21
N TYR A 71 -2.25 -4.29 -7.06
CA TYR A 71 -2.98 -5.30 -6.31
C TYR A 71 -4.37 -4.78 -5.91
N ILE A 72 -4.40 -3.58 -5.34
CA ILE A 72 -5.67 -2.98 -4.91
C ILE A 72 -6.60 -2.74 -6.08
N GLU A 73 -6.06 -2.26 -7.20
CA GLU A 73 -6.87 -2.02 -8.39
C GLU A 73 -7.52 -3.30 -8.88
N GLU A 74 -6.78 -4.38 -8.91
CA GLU A 74 -7.31 -5.66 -9.36
C GLU A 74 -8.39 -6.18 -8.43
N LYS A 75 -8.17 -6.04 -7.14
CA LYS A 75 -9.16 -6.51 -6.16
C LYS A 75 -10.43 -5.69 -6.19
N THR A 76 -10.31 -4.37 -6.34
CA THR A 76 -11.51 -3.52 -6.38
C THR A 76 -12.29 -3.71 -7.66
N LYS A 77 -11.63 -4.04 -8.76
CA LYS A 77 -12.32 -4.34 -10.00
C LYS A 77 -13.15 -5.62 -9.90
N GLU A 78 -12.63 -6.60 -9.19
CA GLU A 78 -13.30 -7.88 -9.05
C GLU A 78 -14.59 -7.78 -8.25
N GLU A 79 -14.73 -6.74 -7.47
CA GLU A 79 -15.90 -6.57 -6.61
C GLU A 79 -17.10 -5.99 -7.34
N LYS A 80 -16.95 -5.64 -8.58
CA LYS A 80 -18.10 -5.22 -9.40
C LYS A 80 -18.88 -6.43 -9.90
#